data_4e1b01d4dd4eecce04b8785fe4f4c2ff
#
_entry.id   4e1b01d4dd4eecce04b8785fe4f4c2ff
#
_cell.length_a   1.000
_cell.length_b   1.000
_cell.length_c   1.000
_cell.angle_alpha   90.00
_cell.angle_beta   90.00
_cell.angle_gamma   90.00
#
_symmetry.space_group_name_H-M   'P 1'
#
loop_
_entity.id
_entity.type
_entity.pdbx_description
1 polymer ?
#
loop_
_entity_poly.entity_id
_entity_poly.type
_entity_poly.pdbx_seq_one_letter_code
_entity_poly.pdbx_strand_id
1 'polypeptide(L)'
;MLILPMISLAQDSINKGDKAQKRPTANQLRERLIIGVANSRITQEQADKRYEAFTKNRESPDDKPDVETRYIRLGVETDELNRIKTKLKDSGITDDQLDLVLAAMVRMIHVAKNQGKEIDFSPRFQTYFENKIELNDLQIQVVKGISRRVARKL
;
A
#
# COMPACT_ATOMS: atom_id res chain seq x y z
N MET A 1 39.30 52.49 18.69
CA MET A 1 39.72 51.14 18.29
C MET A 1 38.59 50.17 18.66
N LEU A 2 37.69 49.90 17.71
CA LEU A 2 36.49 49.08 17.92
C LEU A 2 36.75 47.69 17.38
N ILE A 3 36.76 46.70 18.28
CA ILE A 3 36.91 45.28 17.90
C ILE A 3 35.50 44.71 17.74
N LEU A 4 35.15 44.37 16.48
CA LEU A 4 33.95 43.63 16.16
C LEU A 4 34.18 42.12 16.34
N PRO A 5 33.27 41.38 17.02
CA PRO A 5 33.38 39.93 17.08
C PRO A 5 32.93 39.32 15.75
N MET A 6 33.80 38.48 15.15
CA MET A 6 33.47 37.60 14.05
C MET A 6 32.42 36.59 14.48
N ILE A 7 31.24 36.67 13.88
CA ILE A 7 30.21 35.64 13.99
C ILE A 7 30.61 34.53 13.00
N SER A 8 31.06 33.42 13.56
CA SER A 8 31.30 32.19 12.82
C SER A 8 29.96 31.63 12.36
N LEU A 9 29.71 31.70 11.06
CA LEU A 9 28.60 30.97 10.44
C LEU A 9 28.96 29.48 10.41
N ALA A 10 28.47 28.73 11.39
CA ALA A 10 28.46 27.27 11.32
C ALA A 10 27.56 26.86 10.16
N GLN A 11 28.16 26.32 9.12
CA GLN A 11 27.47 25.64 8.04
C GLN A 11 26.88 24.34 8.57
N ASP A 12 25.59 24.36 8.91
CA ASP A 12 24.83 23.15 9.13
C ASP A 12 24.77 22.37 7.80
N SER A 13 25.59 21.34 7.75
CA SER A 13 25.53 20.30 6.72
C SER A 13 24.14 19.66 6.74
N ILE A 14 23.29 20.07 5.82
CA ILE A 14 21.99 19.44 5.57
C ILE A 14 22.26 18.01 5.11
N ASN A 15 22.20 17.10 6.04
CA ASN A 15 22.21 15.66 5.82
C ASN A 15 20.91 15.29 5.08
N LYS A 16 20.94 15.29 3.73
CA LYS A 16 19.90 14.75 2.86
C LYS A 16 19.90 13.23 2.96
N GLY A 17 19.48 12.70 4.11
CA GLY A 17 19.06 11.33 4.23
C GLY A 17 17.65 11.21 3.69
N ASP A 18 17.48 10.46 2.63
CA ASP A 18 16.23 10.00 2.03
C ASP A 18 15.34 9.29 3.07
N LYS A 19 14.69 10.06 3.92
CA LYS A 19 13.55 9.59 4.70
C LYS A 19 12.35 9.75 3.78
N ALA A 20 11.95 8.65 3.11
CA ALA A 20 10.63 8.55 2.54
C ALA A 20 9.64 9.08 3.60
N GLN A 21 9.10 10.29 3.38
CA GLN A 21 8.20 10.93 4.33
C GLN A 21 6.97 10.04 4.44
N LYS A 22 6.91 9.23 5.50
CA LYS A 22 5.72 8.47 5.83
C LYS A 22 4.57 9.47 5.92
N ARG A 23 3.55 9.29 5.08
CA ARG A 23 2.36 10.14 5.11
C ARG A 23 1.82 10.20 6.53
N PRO A 24 1.49 11.38 7.06
CA PRO A 24 1.04 11.54 8.43
C PRO A 24 -0.23 10.70 8.68
N THR A 25 -0.39 10.19 9.89
CA THR A 25 -1.66 9.57 10.31
C THR A 25 -2.73 10.66 10.48
N ALA A 26 -4.01 10.27 10.53
CA ALA A 26 -5.10 11.21 10.75
C ALA A 26 -4.91 12.00 12.06
N ASN A 27 -4.48 11.32 13.12
CA ASN A 27 -4.19 11.97 14.41
C ASN A 27 -3.03 12.95 14.31
N GLN A 28 -1.94 12.58 13.66
CA GLN A 28 -0.79 13.48 13.45
C GLN A 28 -1.17 14.71 12.61
N LEU A 29 -2.03 14.53 11.60
CA LEU A 29 -2.52 15.66 10.83
C LEU A 29 -3.40 16.56 11.69
N ARG A 30 -4.33 15.99 12.47
CA ARG A 30 -5.21 16.74 13.36
C ARG A 30 -4.41 17.59 14.35
N GLU A 31 -3.41 17.02 15.01
CA GLU A 31 -2.51 17.75 15.92
C GLU A 31 -1.80 18.90 15.21
N ARG A 32 -1.25 18.69 14.01
CA ARG A 32 -0.60 19.74 13.23
C ARG A 32 -1.55 20.87 12.85
N LEU A 33 -2.80 20.55 12.51
CA LEU A 33 -3.82 21.54 12.19
C LEU A 33 -4.21 22.36 13.43
N ILE A 34 -4.41 21.72 14.57
CA ILE A 34 -4.69 22.41 15.85
C ILE A 34 -3.56 23.39 16.18
N ILE A 35 -2.31 22.96 16.08
CA ILE A 35 -1.14 23.83 16.30
C ILE A 35 -1.11 24.98 15.29
N GLY A 36 -1.47 24.71 14.02
CA GLY A 36 -1.54 25.73 12.98
C GLY A 36 -2.58 26.82 13.28
N VAL A 37 -3.75 26.42 13.80
CA VAL A 37 -4.81 27.36 14.23
C VAL A 37 -4.37 28.14 15.46
N ALA A 38 -3.83 27.47 16.48
CA ALA A 38 -3.34 28.12 17.70
C ALA A 38 -2.25 29.17 17.42
N ASN A 39 -1.41 28.92 16.43
CA ASN A 39 -0.37 29.85 16.00
C ASN A 39 -0.84 30.86 14.93
N SER A 40 -2.13 30.98 14.68
CA SER A 40 -2.74 31.90 13.71
C SER A 40 -2.17 31.75 12.27
N ARG A 41 -1.62 30.58 11.93
CA ARG A 41 -1.10 30.27 10.59
C ARG A 41 -2.18 29.86 9.61
N ILE A 42 -3.26 29.28 10.11
CA ILE A 42 -4.45 28.87 9.36
C ILE A 42 -5.69 29.18 10.18
N THR A 43 -6.83 29.40 9.51
CA THR A 43 -8.11 29.55 10.19
C THR A 43 -8.68 28.17 10.56
N GLN A 44 -9.63 28.15 11.53
CA GLN A 44 -10.33 26.91 11.90
C GLN A 44 -11.03 26.30 10.68
N GLU A 45 -11.68 27.10 9.85
CA GLU A 45 -12.35 26.64 8.62
C GLU A 45 -11.38 26.01 7.62
N GLN A 46 -10.18 26.58 7.49
CA GLN A 46 -9.13 25.98 6.65
C GLN A 46 -8.61 24.67 7.21
N ALA A 47 -8.49 24.56 8.53
CA ALA A 47 -8.10 23.32 9.19
C ALA A 47 -9.14 22.22 8.97
N ASP A 48 -10.42 22.54 9.14
CA ASP A 48 -11.53 21.61 8.97
C ASP A 48 -11.61 21.11 7.53
N LYS A 49 -11.55 22.00 6.54
CA LYS A 49 -11.51 21.64 5.10
C LYS A 49 -10.33 20.72 4.75
N ARG A 50 -9.16 20.99 5.31
CA ARG A 50 -7.96 20.15 5.08
C ARG A 50 -8.11 18.78 5.73
N TYR A 51 -8.69 18.71 6.91
CA TYR A 51 -8.95 17.45 7.59
C TYR A 51 -9.99 16.60 6.87
N GLU A 52 -11.12 17.22 6.45
CA GLU A 52 -12.14 16.56 5.63
C GLU A 52 -11.57 16.03 4.31
N ALA A 53 -10.80 16.83 3.57
CA ALA A 53 -10.18 16.40 2.33
C ALA A 53 -9.22 15.22 2.54
N PHE A 54 -8.51 15.22 3.67
CA PHE A 54 -7.60 14.14 4.01
C PHE A 54 -8.33 12.86 4.40
N THR A 55 -9.42 12.96 5.18
CA THR A 55 -10.24 11.81 5.59
C THR A 55 -11.07 11.25 4.44
N LYS A 56 -11.59 12.12 3.57
CA LYS A 56 -12.36 11.73 2.38
C LYS A 56 -11.53 10.96 1.36
N ASN A 57 -10.24 11.28 1.26
CA ASN A 57 -9.29 10.58 0.38
C ASN A 57 -8.61 9.36 1.05
N ARG A 58 -8.91 9.12 2.30
CA ARG A 58 -8.53 7.91 3.03
C ARG A 58 -9.78 7.07 3.20
N GLU A 59 -9.90 6.06 2.38
CA GLU A 59 -10.73 4.91 2.75
C GLU A 59 -10.28 4.48 4.14
N SER A 60 -11.19 4.47 5.10
CA SER A 60 -10.96 3.91 6.44
C SER A 60 -10.33 2.54 6.27
N PRO A 61 -9.43 2.08 7.14
CA PRO A 61 -8.94 0.70 7.09
C PRO A 61 -10.09 -0.31 7.04
N ASP A 62 -11.24 0.04 7.67
CA ASP A 62 -12.46 -0.75 7.69
C ASP A 62 -13.28 -0.66 6.38
N ASP A 63 -13.07 0.39 5.56
CA ASP A 63 -13.75 0.60 4.26
C ASP A 63 -12.98 0.01 3.07
N LYS A 64 -11.84 -0.64 3.32
CA LYS A 64 -11.18 -1.35 2.23
C LYS A 64 -12.07 -2.50 1.78
N PRO A 65 -12.48 -2.51 0.51
CA PRO A 65 -13.28 -3.62 0.01
C PRO A 65 -12.56 -4.93 0.31
N ASP A 66 -13.31 -5.92 0.75
CA ASP A 66 -12.79 -7.25 0.96
C ASP A 66 -12.11 -7.78 -0.30
N VAL A 67 -11.31 -8.82 -0.15
CA VAL A 67 -10.53 -9.36 -1.26
C VAL A 67 -11.44 -9.85 -2.39
N GLU A 68 -12.60 -10.42 -2.09
CA GLU A 68 -13.57 -10.91 -3.07
C GLU A 68 -14.13 -9.76 -3.91
N THR A 69 -14.58 -8.69 -3.25
CA THR A 69 -15.06 -7.47 -3.92
C THR A 69 -14.02 -6.89 -4.86
N ARG A 70 -12.72 -6.96 -4.52
CA ARG A 70 -11.64 -6.50 -5.41
C ARG A 70 -11.51 -7.35 -6.67
N TYR A 71 -11.65 -8.68 -6.56
CA TYR A 71 -11.66 -9.57 -7.72
C TYR A 71 -12.84 -9.31 -8.64
N ILE A 72 -14.04 -9.12 -8.08
CA ILE A 72 -15.25 -8.78 -8.83
C ILE A 72 -15.08 -7.46 -9.58
N ARG A 73 -14.52 -6.43 -8.93
CA ARG A 73 -14.22 -5.13 -9.56
C ARG A 73 -13.20 -5.24 -10.69
N LEU A 74 -12.31 -6.23 -10.66
CA LEU A 74 -11.41 -6.51 -11.78
C LEU A 74 -12.10 -7.22 -12.95
N GLY A 75 -13.30 -7.75 -12.76
CA GLY A 75 -14.04 -8.51 -13.76
C GLY A 75 -13.91 -10.03 -13.61
N VAL A 76 -13.43 -10.51 -12.46
CA VAL A 76 -13.38 -11.95 -12.16
C VAL A 76 -14.75 -12.38 -11.62
N GLU A 77 -15.36 -13.38 -12.26
CA GLU A 77 -16.63 -13.94 -11.82
C GLU A 77 -16.47 -14.71 -10.50
N THR A 78 -17.54 -14.75 -9.68
CA THR A 78 -17.56 -15.45 -8.41
C THR A 78 -17.20 -16.94 -8.53
N ASP A 79 -17.68 -17.60 -9.56
CA ASP A 79 -17.36 -19.01 -9.82
C ASP A 79 -15.88 -19.23 -10.15
N GLU A 80 -15.27 -18.33 -10.91
CA GLU A 80 -13.84 -18.38 -11.19
C GLU A 80 -13.04 -18.12 -9.91
N LEU A 81 -13.48 -17.18 -9.06
CA LEU A 81 -12.83 -16.92 -7.77
C LEU A 81 -12.89 -18.15 -6.85
N ASN A 82 -14.03 -18.83 -6.80
CA ASN A 82 -14.17 -20.07 -6.03
C ASN A 82 -13.23 -21.17 -6.55
N ARG A 83 -13.09 -21.31 -7.86
CA ARG A 83 -12.13 -22.24 -8.47
C ARG A 83 -10.68 -21.88 -8.14
N ILE A 84 -10.35 -20.59 -8.08
CA ILE A 84 -9.03 -20.11 -7.66
C ILE A 84 -8.77 -20.53 -6.21
N LYS A 85 -9.72 -20.25 -5.30
CA LYS A 85 -9.62 -20.63 -3.88
C LYS A 85 -9.41 -22.14 -3.71
N THR A 86 -10.20 -22.96 -4.40
CA THR A 86 -10.06 -24.42 -4.35
C THR A 86 -8.67 -24.87 -4.79
N LYS A 87 -8.17 -24.36 -5.92
CA LYS A 87 -6.82 -24.73 -6.41
C LYS A 87 -5.70 -24.30 -5.49
N LEU A 88 -5.82 -23.16 -4.84
CA LEU A 88 -4.86 -22.71 -3.84
C LEU A 88 -4.85 -23.63 -2.63
N LYS A 89 -6.03 -24.01 -2.13
CA LYS A 89 -6.17 -24.98 -1.01
C LYS A 89 -5.63 -26.37 -1.38
N ASP A 90 -5.91 -26.84 -2.59
CA ASP A 90 -5.42 -28.13 -3.10
C ASP A 90 -3.88 -28.17 -3.18
N SER A 91 -3.23 -27.01 -3.32
CA SER A 91 -1.76 -26.89 -3.26
C SER A 91 -1.19 -26.89 -1.84
N GLY A 92 -2.04 -26.98 -0.82
CA GLY A 92 -1.64 -27.01 0.59
C GLY A 92 -1.53 -25.61 1.23
N ILE A 93 -2.11 -24.57 0.58
CA ILE A 93 -2.22 -23.23 1.18
C ILE A 93 -3.32 -23.28 2.26
N THR A 94 -2.97 -22.89 3.48
CA THR A 94 -3.89 -22.86 4.62
C THR A 94 -4.90 -21.72 4.52
N ASP A 95 -5.99 -21.79 5.30
CA ASP A 95 -7.01 -20.72 5.30
C ASP A 95 -6.42 -19.38 5.76
N ASP A 96 -5.52 -19.37 6.74
CA ASP A 96 -4.84 -18.15 7.22
C ASP A 96 -3.93 -17.54 6.14
N GLN A 97 -3.31 -18.37 5.31
CA GLN A 97 -2.48 -17.92 4.19
C GLN A 97 -3.31 -17.46 2.99
N LEU A 98 -4.51 -18.04 2.80
CA LEU A 98 -5.32 -17.85 1.62
C LEU A 98 -5.69 -16.39 1.38
N ASP A 99 -6.14 -15.68 2.40
CA ASP A 99 -6.52 -14.27 2.30
C ASP A 99 -5.33 -13.39 1.93
N LEU A 100 -4.15 -13.66 2.50
CA LEU A 100 -2.91 -12.94 2.19
C LEU A 100 -2.46 -13.21 0.75
N VAL A 101 -2.56 -14.47 0.30
CA VAL A 101 -2.24 -14.86 -1.08
C VAL A 101 -3.18 -14.19 -2.07
N LEU A 102 -4.49 -14.24 -1.82
CA LEU A 102 -5.49 -13.60 -2.69
C LEU A 102 -5.31 -12.09 -2.74
N ALA A 103 -5.02 -11.45 -1.60
CA ALA A 103 -4.76 -10.01 -1.54
C ALA A 103 -3.49 -9.61 -2.33
N ALA A 104 -2.44 -10.42 -2.29
CA ALA A 104 -1.23 -10.20 -3.08
C ALA A 104 -1.49 -10.41 -4.58
N MET A 105 -2.19 -11.49 -4.94
CA MET A 105 -2.54 -11.80 -6.33
C MET A 105 -3.38 -10.70 -6.97
N VAL A 106 -4.45 -10.23 -6.31
CA VAL A 106 -5.33 -9.19 -6.85
C VAL A 106 -4.57 -7.89 -7.10
N ARG A 107 -3.60 -7.57 -6.26
CA ARG A 107 -2.73 -6.40 -6.44
C ARG A 107 -1.83 -6.55 -7.66
N MET A 108 -1.21 -7.72 -7.85
CA MET A 108 -0.36 -8.00 -9.01
C MET A 108 -1.17 -7.93 -10.31
N ILE A 109 -2.35 -8.54 -10.34
CA ILE A 109 -3.24 -8.55 -11.50
C ILE A 109 -3.70 -7.13 -11.85
N HIS A 110 -4.07 -6.33 -10.84
CA HIS A 110 -4.48 -4.94 -11.03
C HIS A 110 -3.36 -4.08 -11.63
N VAL A 111 -2.13 -4.23 -11.13
CA VAL A 111 -0.96 -3.51 -11.68
C VAL A 111 -0.68 -3.91 -13.12
N ALA A 112 -0.70 -5.21 -13.43
CA ALA A 112 -0.48 -5.71 -14.78
C ALA A 112 -1.54 -5.20 -15.77
N LYS A 113 -2.81 -5.24 -15.37
CA LYS A 113 -3.94 -4.73 -16.18
C LYS A 113 -3.78 -3.24 -16.49
N ASN A 114 -3.47 -2.42 -15.46
CA ASN A 114 -3.34 -0.97 -15.62
C ASN A 114 -2.12 -0.57 -16.45
N GLN A 115 -1.06 -1.38 -16.46
CA GLN A 115 0.16 -1.11 -17.22
C GLN A 115 0.14 -1.74 -18.63
N GLY A 116 -0.85 -2.57 -18.93
CA GLY A 116 -0.90 -3.34 -20.18
C GLY A 116 0.28 -4.30 -20.35
N LYS A 117 0.83 -4.79 -19.24
CA LYS A 117 2.00 -5.66 -19.21
C LYS A 117 1.65 -7.03 -18.64
N GLU A 118 2.46 -8.04 -18.97
CA GLU A 118 2.38 -9.32 -18.26
C GLU A 118 2.72 -9.14 -16.79
N ILE A 119 2.16 -10.04 -15.95
CA ILE A 119 2.51 -10.03 -14.51
C ILE A 119 3.99 -10.30 -14.35
N ASP A 120 4.69 -9.34 -13.81
CA ASP A 120 6.08 -9.48 -13.39
C ASP A 120 6.13 -9.93 -11.93
N PHE A 121 6.65 -11.13 -11.72
CA PHE A 121 6.97 -11.61 -10.38
C PHE A 121 8.35 -11.09 -9.99
N SER A 122 8.40 -9.81 -9.62
CA SER A 122 9.63 -9.21 -9.12
C SER A 122 10.15 -9.97 -7.89
N PRO A 123 11.46 -9.94 -7.61
CA PRO A 123 12.06 -10.56 -6.42
C PRO A 123 11.35 -10.16 -5.12
N ARG A 124 10.74 -8.97 -5.08
CA ARG A 124 9.94 -8.49 -3.93
C ARG A 124 8.71 -9.35 -3.65
N PHE A 125 8.00 -9.79 -4.70
CA PHE A 125 6.84 -10.68 -4.52
C PHE A 125 7.26 -12.07 -4.08
N GLN A 126 8.34 -12.57 -4.65
CA GLN A 126 8.86 -13.88 -4.24
C GLN A 126 9.26 -13.85 -2.76
N THR A 127 10.07 -12.89 -2.35
CA THR A 127 10.44 -12.68 -0.93
C THR A 127 9.22 -12.51 -0.02
N TYR A 128 8.16 -11.85 -0.48
CA TYR A 128 6.94 -11.69 0.29
C TYR A 128 6.22 -13.02 0.51
N PHE A 129 6.10 -13.85 -0.53
CA PHE A 129 5.47 -15.17 -0.41
C PHE A 129 6.29 -16.12 0.44
N GLU A 130 7.61 -16.12 0.30
CA GLU A 130 8.51 -16.98 1.07
C GLU A 130 8.59 -16.57 2.55
N ASN A 131 8.80 -15.29 2.84
CA ASN A 131 9.15 -14.83 4.18
C ASN A 131 7.97 -14.29 5.00
N LYS A 132 6.90 -13.82 4.33
CA LYS A 132 5.74 -13.25 5.03
C LYS A 132 4.55 -14.19 5.07
N ILE A 133 4.36 -14.98 4.04
CA ILE A 133 3.26 -15.94 3.94
C ILE A 133 3.75 -17.36 4.19
N GLU A 134 5.07 -17.58 4.13
CA GLU A 134 5.73 -18.87 4.35
C GLU A 134 5.29 -19.96 3.35
N LEU A 135 5.16 -19.57 2.07
CA LEU A 135 4.86 -20.50 1.00
C LEU A 135 6.12 -21.22 0.53
N ASN A 136 5.98 -22.49 0.20
CA ASN A 136 7.05 -23.25 -0.46
C ASN A 136 7.06 -22.98 -1.99
N ASP A 137 8.12 -23.40 -2.67
CA ASP A 137 8.32 -23.17 -4.11
C ASP A 137 7.17 -23.69 -4.97
N LEU A 138 6.62 -24.86 -4.65
CA LEU A 138 5.49 -25.43 -5.39
C LEU A 138 4.22 -24.56 -5.26
N GLN A 139 3.93 -24.10 -4.07
CA GLN A 139 2.81 -23.20 -3.81
C GLN A 139 2.99 -21.87 -4.55
N ILE A 140 4.20 -21.31 -4.54
CA ILE A 140 4.53 -20.09 -5.28
C ILE A 140 4.34 -20.28 -6.80
N GLN A 141 4.74 -21.43 -7.34
CA GLN A 141 4.52 -21.74 -8.76
C GLN A 141 3.02 -21.83 -9.10
N VAL A 142 2.22 -22.41 -8.24
CA VAL A 142 0.74 -22.45 -8.40
C VAL A 142 0.16 -21.03 -8.39
N VAL A 143 0.55 -20.20 -7.44
CA VAL A 143 0.14 -18.78 -7.37
C VAL A 143 0.51 -18.02 -8.64
N LYS A 144 1.75 -18.17 -9.13
CA LYS A 144 2.23 -17.57 -10.38
C LYS A 144 1.38 -18.02 -11.59
N GLY A 145 1.13 -19.31 -11.71
CA GLY A 145 0.33 -19.89 -12.80
C GLY A 145 -1.10 -19.37 -12.82
N ILE A 146 -1.76 -19.34 -11.67
CA ILE A 146 -3.14 -18.84 -11.54
C ILE A 146 -3.17 -17.32 -11.85
N SER A 147 -2.29 -16.53 -11.27
CA SER A 147 -2.24 -15.08 -11.46
C SER A 147 -2.09 -14.72 -12.95
N ARG A 148 -1.16 -15.37 -13.67
CA ARG A 148 -0.98 -15.18 -15.11
C ARG A 148 -2.23 -15.55 -15.92
N ARG A 149 -2.89 -16.67 -15.57
CA ARG A 149 -4.11 -17.09 -16.24
C ARG A 149 -5.24 -16.08 -16.07
N VAL A 150 -5.44 -15.59 -14.86
CA VAL A 150 -6.47 -14.59 -14.56
C VAL A 150 -6.18 -13.29 -15.31
N ALA A 151 -4.95 -12.79 -15.26
CA ALA A 151 -4.57 -11.56 -15.95
C ALA A 151 -4.77 -11.61 -17.47
N ARG A 152 -4.58 -12.79 -18.09
CA ARG A 152 -4.81 -12.97 -19.55
C ARG A 152 -6.28 -12.98 -19.95
N LYS A 153 -7.18 -13.26 -19.01
CA LYS A 153 -8.63 -13.27 -19.28
C LYS A 153 -9.28 -11.90 -19.11
N LEU A 154 -8.60 -10.97 -18.42
CA LEU A 154 -9.08 -9.62 -18.12
C LEU A 154 -8.59 -8.57 -19.12
#